data_3743138705220b4172621d171ad7c151
#
_entry.id   3743138705220b4172621d171ad7c151
#
_cell.length_a   1.000
_cell.length_b   1.000
_cell.length_c   1.000
_cell.angle_alpha   90.00
_cell.angle_beta   90.00
_cell.angle_gamma   90.00
#
_symmetry.space_group_name_H-M   'P 1'
#
loop_
_entity.id
_entity.type
_entity.pdbx_description
1 polymer ?
#
loop_
_entity_poly.entity_id
_entity_poly.type
_entity_poly.pdbx_seq_one_letter_code
_entity_poly.pdbx_strand_id
1 'polypeptide(L)'
;MNIKRFREKAAEVAVYCRERGYNDRIVLLWDLSLHSGRRRFVVWDMVENRPLRKMVASHGSGFECSLRYSAYAKTSNVPNSHLSSEGHALVAERYKGRYGIAYRLDGLDESNSAIRERCIVLQFLQPSVFRNASGDEINVV
;
A
#
# COMPACT_ATOMS: atom_id res chain seq x y z
N MET A 1 11.59 -9.54 -7.11
CA MET A 1 10.13 -9.51 -6.94
C MET A 1 9.53 -10.71 -7.66
N ASN A 2 8.74 -11.51 -6.99
CA ASN A 2 8.07 -12.66 -7.61
C ASN A 2 6.74 -12.19 -8.26
N ILE A 3 6.77 -11.89 -9.56
CA ILE A 3 5.60 -11.42 -10.32
C ILE A 3 4.44 -12.43 -10.31
N LYS A 4 4.73 -13.72 -10.24
CA LYS A 4 3.73 -14.78 -10.16
C LYS A 4 2.85 -14.62 -8.92
N ARG A 5 3.47 -14.38 -7.76
CA ARG A 5 2.76 -14.15 -6.50
C ARG A 5 1.81 -12.95 -6.56
N PHE A 6 2.26 -11.83 -7.15
CA PHE A 6 1.40 -10.66 -7.35
C PHE A 6 0.24 -10.95 -8.30
N ARG A 7 0.50 -11.71 -9.36
CA ARG A 7 -0.55 -12.12 -10.32
C ARG A 7 -1.63 -12.98 -9.67
N GLU A 8 -1.23 -13.97 -8.89
CA GLU A 8 -2.14 -14.83 -8.14
C GLU A 8 -2.97 -14.01 -7.16
N LYS A 9 -2.34 -13.13 -6.39
CA LYS A 9 -3.04 -12.26 -5.45
C LYS A 9 -3.99 -11.28 -6.16
N ALA A 10 -3.60 -10.70 -7.28
CA ALA A 10 -4.47 -9.83 -8.07
C ALA A 10 -5.72 -10.57 -8.57
N ALA A 11 -5.59 -11.83 -8.98
CA ALA A 11 -6.73 -12.65 -9.39
C ALA A 11 -7.71 -12.92 -8.23
N GLU A 12 -7.19 -13.24 -7.05
CA GLU A 12 -8.01 -13.38 -5.84
C GLU A 12 -8.75 -12.08 -5.50
N VAL A 13 -8.05 -10.96 -5.52
CA VAL A 13 -8.65 -9.65 -5.21
C VAL A 13 -9.67 -9.22 -6.26
N ALA A 14 -9.47 -9.56 -7.54
CA ALA A 14 -10.45 -9.28 -8.58
C ALA A 14 -11.79 -9.99 -8.32
N VAL A 15 -11.76 -11.25 -7.88
CA VAL A 15 -12.96 -11.98 -7.46
C VAL A 15 -13.60 -11.32 -6.25
N TYR A 16 -12.80 -11.00 -5.23
CA TYR A 16 -13.24 -10.30 -4.03
C TYR A 16 -13.95 -8.97 -4.35
N CYS A 17 -13.39 -8.18 -5.25
CA CYS A 17 -13.97 -6.90 -5.68
C CYS A 17 -15.30 -7.07 -6.41
N ARG A 18 -15.38 -8.03 -7.35
CA ARG A 18 -16.61 -8.31 -8.09
C ARG A 18 -17.74 -8.76 -7.20
N GLU A 19 -17.48 -9.64 -6.25
CA GLU A 19 -18.47 -10.13 -5.30
C GLU A 19 -19.05 -9.03 -4.39
N ARG A 20 -18.30 -7.96 -4.16
CA ARG A 20 -18.66 -6.85 -3.26
C ARG A 20 -18.99 -5.55 -3.99
N GLY A 21 -18.94 -5.54 -5.31
CA GLY A 21 -19.21 -4.33 -6.11
C GLY A 21 -18.14 -3.25 -6.02
N TYR A 22 -16.91 -3.61 -5.66
CA TYR A 22 -15.76 -2.70 -5.67
C TYR A 22 -15.15 -2.59 -7.09
N ASN A 23 -14.28 -1.59 -7.29
CA ASN A 23 -13.52 -1.47 -8.53
C ASN A 23 -12.69 -2.75 -8.76
N ASP A 24 -12.91 -3.39 -9.90
CA ASP A 24 -12.24 -4.62 -10.31
C ASP A 24 -11.21 -4.41 -11.44
N ARG A 25 -10.84 -3.16 -11.71
CA ARG A 25 -9.87 -2.83 -12.76
C ARG A 25 -8.46 -2.62 -12.23
N ILE A 26 -8.33 -1.85 -11.17
CA ILE A 26 -7.05 -1.48 -10.57
C ILE A 26 -7.03 -1.90 -9.11
N VAL A 27 -5.97 -2.58 -8.71
CA VAL A 27 -5.70 -2.89 -7.30
C VAL A 27 -4.29 -2.46 -6.91
N LEU A 28 -4.16 -2.03 -5.67
CA LEU A 28 -2.88 -1.76 -5.04
C LEU A 28 -2.49 -2.98 -4.20
N LEU A 29 -1.35 -3.57 -4.51
CA LEU A 29 -0.85 -4.76 -3.82
C LEU A 29 0.43 -4.40 -3.07
N TRP A 30 0.44 -4.64 -1.78
CA TRP A 30 1.59 -4.39 -0.92
C TRP A 30 2.06 -5.69 -0.26
N ASP A 31 3.23 -6.18 -0.67
CA ASP A 31 3.83 -7.37 -0.08
C ASP A 31 4.73 -7.01 1.11
N LEU A 32 4.14 -7.04 2.31
CA LEU A 32 4.84 -6.73 3.55
C LEU A 32 5.89 -7.77 3.95
N SER A 33 5.88 -8.95 3.36
CA SER A 33 6.88 -9.99 3.60
C SER A 33 8.23 -9.71 2.94
N LEU A 34 8.26 -8.80 1.97
CA LEU A 34 9.49 -8.41 1.29
C LEU A 34 10.23 -7.31 2.06
N HIS A 35 11.55 -7.30 1.93
CA HIS A 35 12.42 -6.26 2.43
C HIS A 35 11.96 -4.86 1.95
N SER A 36 11.96 -3.86 2.83
CA SER A 36 11.47 -2.50 2.55
C SER A 36 12.18 -1.79 1.39
N GLY A 37 13.42 -2.12 1.13
CA GLY A 37 14.19 -1.62 -0.04
C GLY A 37 13.81 -2.27 -1.37
N ARG A 38 12.93 -3.25 -1.38
CA ARG A 38 12.41 -3.86 -2.60
C ARG A 38 11.19 -3.12 -3.13
N ARG A 39 10.96 -3.22 -4.43
CA ARG A 39 9.72 -2.70 -5.05
C ARG A 39 8.55 -3.64 -4.72
N ARG A 40 8.01 -3.49 -3.53
CA ARG A 40 7.01 -4.37 -2.93
C ARG A 40 5.59 -3.80 -2.92
N PHE A 41 5.42 -2.58 -3.41
CA PHE A 41 4.12 -1.94 -3.63
C PHE A 41 3.87 -1.85 -5.13
N VAL A 42 2.76 -2.42 -5.59
CA VAL A 42 2.48 -2.59 -7.01
C VAL A 42 1.08 -2.10 -7.33
N VAL A 43 0.99 -1.23 -8.32
CA VAL A 43 -0.28 -0.91 -8.98
C VAL A 43 -0.49 -1.96 -10.07
N TRP A 44 -1.56 -2.72 -9.98
CA TRP A 44 -1.85 -3.83 -10.88
C TRP A 44 -3.12 -3.59 -11.67
N ASP A 45 -3.04 -3.77 -12.98
CA ASP A 45 -4.18 -3.81 -13.87
C ASP A 45 -4.76 -5.24 -13.85
N MET A 46 -5.96 -5.38 -13.29
CA MET A 46 -6.61 -6.67 -13.16
C MET A 46 -7.24 -7.15 -14.48
N VAL A 47 -7.52 -6.24 -15.40
CA VAL A 47 -8.07 -6.58 -16.73
C VAL A 47 -6.97 -7.13 -17.64
N GLU A 48 -5.87 -6.39 -17.75
CA GLU A 48 -4.71 -6.78 -18.55
C GLU A 48 -3.79 -7.79 -17.84
N ASN A 49 -4.07 -8.05 -16.56
CA ASN A 49 -3.33 -8.94 -15.67
C ASN A 49 -1.82 -8.68 -15.66
N ARG A 50 -1.45 -7.41 -15.52
CA ARG A 50 -0.06 -6.93 -15.50
C ARG A 50 0.17 -5.78 -14.53
N PRO A 51 1.41 -5.62 -14.04
CA PRO A 51 1.74 -4.46 -13.23
C PRO A 51 1.79 -3.19 -14.10
N LEU A 52 1.20 -2.13 -13.61
CA LEU A 52 1.32 -0.79 -14.17
C LEU A 52 2.52 -0.05 -13.56
N ARG A 53 2.71 -0.19 -12.26
CA ARG A 53 3.82 0.44 -11.53
C ARG A 53 4.32 -0.45 -10.40
N LYS A 54 5.59 -0.32 -10.09
CA LYS A 54 6.27 -1.03 -9.01
C LYS A 54 7.09 -0.04 -8.20
N MET A 55 6.81 0.07 -6.92
CA MET A 55 7.37 1.10 -6.05
C MET A 55 7.92 0.50 -4.76
N VAL A 56 8.83 1.21 -4.14
CA VAL A 56 9.19 0.97 -2.74
C VAL A 56 8.11 1.59 -1.85
N ALA A 57 7.90 1.00 -0.69
CA ALA A 57 6.99 1.54 0.31
C ALA A 57 7.53 1.26 1.71
N SER A 58 7.46 2.27 2.57
CA SER A 58 7.80 2.13 3.99
C SER A 58 6.66 1.46 4.75
N HIS A 59 6.99 0.89 5.90
CA HIS A 59 6.03 0.31 6.84
C HIS A 59 6.26 0.90 8.23
N GLY A 60 5.29 0.71 9.11
CA GLY A 60 5.40 1.13 10.51
C GLY A 60 6.52 0.37 11.23
N SER A 61 7.35 1.10 11.96
CA SER A 61 8.55 0.56 12.62
C SER A 61 8.29 -0.02 14.02
N GLY A 62 7.10 0.21 14.59
CA GLY A 62 6.79 -0.18 15.97
C GLY A 62 7.56 0.66 16.99
N PHE A 63 7.65 0.17 18.22
CA PHE A 63 8.37 0.85 19.31
C PHE A 63 9.88 0.62 19.30
N GLU A 64 10.36 -0.33 18.52
CA GLU A 64 11.79 -0.63 18.38
C GLU A 64 12.52 0.36 17.46
N CYS A 65 11.84 1.40 17.02
CA CYS A 65 12.35 2.39 16.06
C CYS A 65 13.52 3.22 16.59
N SER A 66 13.79 3.23 17.89
CA SER A 66 14.92 3.96 18.47
C SER A 66 16.27 3.54 17.92
N LEU A 67 16.38 2.39 17.32
CA LEU A 67 17.65 1.81 16.95
C LEU A 67 17.85 1.57 15.46
N ARG A 68 16.87 1.61 14.64
CA ARG A 68 16.91 1.50 13.16
C ARG A 68 15.65 0.83 12.64
N TYR A 69 15.25 1.26 11.48
CA TYR A 69 14.13 0.71 10.74
C TYR A 69 14.30 -0.80 10.54
N SER A 70 13.37 -1.58 11.02
CA SER A 70 13.30 -2.97 10.62
C SER A 70 13.12 -3.04 9.11
N ALA A 71 13.96 -3.81 8.44
CA ALA A 71 13.87 -4.02 7.00
C ALA A 71 12.63 -4.84 6.61
N TYR A 72 12.10 -5.60 7.55
CA TYR A 72 10.93 -6.47 7.37
C TYR A 72 9.79 -6.03 8.26
N ALA A 73 8.59 -5.97 7.70
CA ALA A 73 7.42 -5.51 8.42
C ALA A 73 6.95 -6.53 9.46
N LYS A 74 6.55 -6.00 10.61
CA LYS A 74 5.59 -6.65 11.51
C LYS A 74 4.27 -5.94 11.36
N THR A 75 3.17 -6.62 11.57
CA THR A 75 1.83 -6.06 11.41
C THR A 75 1.02 -6.11 12.70
N SER A 76 0.13 -5.17 12.88
CA SER A 76 -0.78 -5.11 14.02
C SER A 76 -1.98 -4.25 13.70
N ASN A 77 -3.12 -4.56 14.31
CA ASN A 77 -4.32 -3.71 14.30
C ASN A 77 -4.49 -2.93 15.62
N VAL A 78 -3.55 -3.07 16.55
CA VAL A 78 -3.63 -2.43 17.86
C VAL A 78 -3.34 -0.93 17.74
N PRO A 79 -4.21 -0.06 18.27
CA PRO A 79 -3.96 1.38 18.34
C PRO A 79 -2.63 1.69 19.03
N ASN A 80 -1.94 2.70 18.53
CA ASN A 80 -0.62 3.14 19.04
C ASN A 80 0.51 2.09 18.97
N SER A 81 0.33 1.00 18.24
CA SER A 81 1.41 0.02 18.02
C SER A 81 2.52 0.53 17.09
N HIS A 82 2.26 1.59 16.32
CA HIS A 82 3.15 2.13 15.28
C HIS A 82 3.51 1.11 14.19
N LEU A 83 2.72 0.05 14.05
CA LEU A 83 2.87 -0.98 13.03
C LEU A 83 1.81 -0.80 11.93
N SER A 84 2.17 -1.18 10.72
CA SER A 84 1.21 -1.28 9.61
C SER A 84 0.24 -2.43 9.85
N SER A 85 -0.94 -2.36 9.27
CA SER A 85 -1.93 -3.44 9.28
C SER A 85 -1.90 -4.19 7.96
N GLU A 86 -2.30 -5.45 7.99
CA GLU A 86 -2.46 -6.30 6.82
C GLU A 86 -3.93 -6.60 6.56
N GLY A 87 -4.26 -6.99 5.36
CA GLY A 87 -5.61 -7.34 4.93
C GLY A 87 -6.11 -6.49 3.77
N HIS A 88 -7.39 -6.65 3.45
CA HIS A 88 -8.06 -5.86 2.43
C HIS A 88 -8.43 -4.48 2.97
N ALA A 89 -8.16 -3.45 2.20
CA ALA A 89 -8.56 -2.10 2.54
C ALA A 89 -9.15 -1.39 1.31
N LEU A 90 -10.16 -0.57 1.56
CA LEU A 90 -10.73 0.30 0.55
C LEU A 90 -9.99 1.63 0.55
N VAL A 91 -9.55 2.09 -0.60
CA VAL A 91 -9.04 3.45 -0.77
C VAL A 91 -10.24 4.39 -0.78
N ALA A 92 -10.32 5.21 0.25
CA ALA A 92 -11.44 6.11 0.49
C ALA A 92 -11.13 7.55 0.02
N GLU A 93 -11.56 8.56 0.77
CA GLU A 93 -11.48 9.96 0.34
C GLU A 93 -10.04 10.47 0.26
N ARG A 94 -9.81 11.27 -0.78
CA ARG A 94 -8.58 12.04 -0.97
C ARG A 94 -8.59 13.27 -0.06
N TYR A 95 -7.46 13.60 0.51
CA TYR A 95 -7.27 14.83 1.26
C TYR A 95 -5.86 15.39 1.09
N LYS A 96 -5.66 16.65 1.48
CA LYS A 96 -4.33 17.26 1.55
C LYS A 96 -3.75 17.03 2.94
N GLY A 97 -2.80 16.12 3.04
CA GLY A 97 -2.08 15.82 4.27
C GLY A 97 -0.86 16.72 4.47
N ARG A 98 -0.13 16.46 5.55
CA ARG A 98 1.09 17.22 5.90
C ARG A 98 2.16 17.17 4.80
N TYR A 99 2.25 16.06 4.08
CA TYR A 99 3.28 15.83 3.06
C TYR A 99 2.72 15.84 1.62
N GLY A 100 1.53 16.36 1.42
CA GLY A 100 0.86 16.45 0.12
C GLY A 100 -0.42 15.63 0.04
N ILE A 101 -0.69 15.10 -1.15
CA ILE A 101 -1.90 14.32 -1.39
C ILE A 101 -1.84 12.99 -0.64
N ALA A 102 -2.90 12.67 0.06
CA ALA A 102 -3.09 11.41 0.75
C ALA A 102 -4.52 10.89 0.56
N TYR A 103 -4.69 9.60 0.81
CA TYR A 103 -5.99 8.93 0.78
C TYR A 103 -6.21 8.20 2.10
N ARG A 104 -7.39 8.33 2.67
CA ARG A 104 -7.79 7.53 3.82
C ARG A 104 -8.05 6.10 3.37
N LEU A 105 -7.89 5.18 4.28
CA LEU A 105 -8.13 3.76 4.07
C LEU A 105 -9.21 3.27 5.03
N ASP A 106 -10.11 2.44 4.52
CA ASP A 106 -11.08 1.71 5.32
C ASP A 106 -10.70 0.24 5.36
N GLY A 107 -10.50 -0.31 6.55
CA GLY A 107 -10.23 -1.72 6.74
C GLY A 107 -11.47 -2.57 6.47
N LEU A 108 -11.28 -3.65 5.71
CA LEU A 108 -12.36 -4.56 5.32
C LEU A 108 -12.26 -5.92 6.03
N ASP A 109 -11.18 -6.15 6.75
CA ASP A 109 -10.91 -7.37 7.50
C ASP A 109 -10.79 -7.08 9.00
N GLU A 110 -10.92 -8.10 9.82
CA GLU A 110 -10.70 -8.00 11.27
C GLU A 110 -9.25 -7.56 11.58
N SER A 111 -8.28 -8.04 10.81
CA SER A 111 -6.86 -7.72 10.96
C SER A 111 -6.50 -6.24 10.74
N ASN A 112 -7.38 -5.47 10.14
CA ASN A 112 -7.17 -4.05 9.85
C ASN A 112 -8.40 -3.17 10.13
N SER A 113 -9.34 -3.65 10.94
CA SER A 113 -10.59 -2.94 11.25
C SER A 113 -10.37 -1.55 11.84
N ALA A 114 -9.27 -1.30 12.54
CA ALA A 114 -8.93 -0.01 13.14
C ALA A 114 -8.08 0.91 12.23
N ILE A 115 -7.86 0.57 10.99
CA ILE A 115 -6.93 1.28 10.09
C ILE A 115 -7.29 2.76 9.92
N ARG A 116 -8.56 3.10 9.78
CA ARG A 116 -9.04 4.49 9.68
C ARG A 116 -8.82 5.24 10.99
N GLU A 117 -9.23 4.68 12.11
CA GLU A 117 -9.08 5.27 13.44
C GLU A 117 -7.62 5.49 13.79
N ARG A 118 -6.77 4.57 13.41
CA ARG A 118 -5.31 4.66 13.59
C ARG A 118 -4.63 5.64 12.64
N CYS A 119 -5.37 6.28 11.75
CA CYS A 119 -4.86 7.22 10.75
C CYS A 119 -3.79 6.62 9.84
N ILE A 120 -3.89 5.33 9.53
CA ILE A 120 -3.07 4.72 8.49
C ILE A 120 -3.62 5.16 7.14
N VAL A 121 -2.78 5.78 6.33
CA VAL A 121 -3.18 6.41 5.08
C VAL A 121 -2.26 6.00 3.95
N LEU A 122 -2.76 6.07 2.73
CA LEU A 122 -1.96 5.99 1.53
C LEU A 122 -1.45 7.39 1.21
N GLN A 123 -0.14 7.58 1.33
CA GLN A 123 0.48 8.89 1.16
C GLN A 123 1.65 8.81 0.19
N PHE A 124 1.76 9.82 -0.65
CA PHE A 124 2.83 9.95 -1.62
C PHE A 124 3.81 11.01 -1.16
N LEU A 125 5.10 10.69 -1.24
CA LEU A 125 6.13 11.71 -1.08
C LEU A 125 6.05 12.69 -2.25
N GLN A 126 6.34 13.96 -1.98
CA GLN A 126 6.18 15.03 -2.97
C GLN A 126 6.90 14.73 -4.29
N PRO A 127 6.32 15.10 -5.43
CA PRO A 127 6.88 14.85 -6.77
C PRO A 127 8.29 15.38 -6.97
N SER A 128 8.67 16.42 -6.24
CA SER A 128 10.02 17.02 -6.29
C SER A 128 11.15 16.06 -5.89
N VAL A 129 10.84 14.94 -5.27
CA VAL A 129 11.82 13.95 -4.81
C VAL A 129 11.97 12.77 -5.80
N PHE A 130 11.01 12.58 -6.68
CA PHE A 130 11.01 11.45 -7.62
C PHE A 130 10.80 11.93 -9.05
N ARG A 131 11.90 12.25 -9.72
CA ARG A 131 11.93 12.41 -11.17
C ARG A 131 12.52 11.15 -11.79
N ASN A 132 11.98 10.72 -12.93
CA ASN A 132 12.62 9.70 -13.74
C ASN A 132 13.95 10.21 -14.32
N ALA A 133 14.72 9.35 -14.96
CA ALA A 133 15.98 9.73 -15.60
C ALA A 133 15.79 10.78 -16.73
N SER A 134 14.57 10.98 -17.23
CA SER A 134 14.21 11.98 -18.23
C SER A 134 13.75 13.31 -17.61
N GLY A 135 13.69 13.41 -16.27
CA GLY A 135 13.26 14.62 -15.57
C GLY A 135 11.76 14.79 -15.44
N ASP A 136 10.96 13.80 -15.91
CA ASP A 136 9.50 13.83 -15.82
C ASP A 136 9.04 13.54 -14.39
N GLU A 137 8.02 14.26 -13.95
CA GLU A 137 7.39 13.99 -12.66
C GLU A 137 6.75 12.60 -12.68
N ILE A 138 7.21 11.74 -11.79
CA ILE A 138 6.53 10.49 -11.54
C ILE A 138 5.35 10.82 -10.62
N ASN A 139 4.19 11.02 -11.21
CA ASN A 139 2.95 11.02 -10.46
C ASN A 139 2.75 9.63 -9.85
N VAL A 140 3.16 9.49 -8.61
CA VAL A 140 2.92 8.30 -7.82
C VAL A 140 1.46 8.38 -7.38
N VAL A 141 0.60 7.69 -8.06
CA VAL A 141 -0.79 7.46 -7.66
C VAL A 141 -0.89 6.07 -7.07
#